data_b568667566a014aff0442653ec5c9d61
#
_entry.id   b568667566a014aff0442653ec5c9d61
#
_cell.length_a   1.000
_cell.length_b   1.000
_cell.length_c   1.000
_cell.angle_alpha   90.00
_cell.angle_beta   90.00
_cell.angle_gamma   90.00
#
_symmetry.space_group_name_H-M   'P 1'
#
loop_
_entity.id
_entity.type
_entity.pdbx_description
1 polymer ?
#
loop_
_entity_poly.entity_id
_entity_poly.type
_entity_poly.pdbx_seq_one_letter_code
_entity_poly.pdbx_strand_id
1 'polypeptide(L)'
;MDGLKNEHDLAVCRDGVYEIAVKAIKEALKRGHRVTTNTTLFDDANPDRVRKFFDEMMDLGVEGMMISPGYSYQKAPDQQHFLKKAKTRDLFSKILSRPKARWKFNQSPLFLDFLMGKKEYQCTPWGNPTYNVFGWQKPCYLLQEGYAKTFRELMETTEWQDYGTSKNEKCAECMVHCGYEASAVSDTFGTVAGFARTAKLTLLPTSR
;
A
#
# COMPACT_ATOMS: atom_id res chain seq x y z
N MET A 1 -1.23 11.06 -3.51
CA MET A 1 -2.52 11.83 -3.51
C MET A 1 -3.54 10.98 -2.77
N ASP A 2 -4.19 11.51 -1.75
CA ASP A 2 -4.93 10.70 -0.77
C ASP A 2 -6.47 10.88 -0.88
N GLY A 3 -6.96 11.24 -2.04
CA GLY A 3 -8.38 11.38 -2.36
C GLY A 3 -8.67 12.45 -3.39
N LEU A 4 -9.94 12.79 -3.55
CA LEU A 4 -10.40 13.92 -4.33
C LEU A 4 -9.91 15.24 -3.69
N LYS A 5 -10.12 16.38 -4.33
CA LYS A 5 -9.60 17.68 -3.92
C LYS A 5 -9.75 17.95 -2.42
N ASN A 6 -10.96 17.88 -1.90
CA ASN A 6 -11.22 18.23 -0.51
C ASN A 6 -10.55 17.26 0.47
N GLU A 7 -10.60 15.96 0.19
CA GLU A 7 -9.97 14.94 1.02
C GLU A 7 -8.45 15.07 1.01
N HIS A 8 -7.87 15.33 -0.17
CA HIS A 8 -6.42 15.47 -0.28
C HIS A 8 -5.92 16.71 0.44
N ASP A 9 -6.54 17.87 0.20
CA ASP A 9 -6.14 19.12 0.82
C ASP A 9 -6.30 19.05 2.35
N LEU A 10 -7.36 18.39 2.84
CA LEU A 10 -7.53 18.09 4.27
C LEU A 10 -6.43 17.18 4.81
N ALA A 11 -6.13 16.08 4.13
CA ALA A 11 -5.12 15.11 4.57
C ALA A 11 -3.71 15.73 4.67
N VAL A 12 -3.38 16.67 3.79
CA VAL A 12 -2.09 17.39 3.84
C VAL A 12 -2.15 18.71 4.64
N CYS A 13 -3.29 18.99 5.27
CA CYS A 13 -3.53 20.20 6.06
C CYS A 13 -3.23 21.52 5.30
N ARG A 14 -3.48 21.55 3.99
CA ARG A 14 -3.18 22.73 3.16
C ARG A 14 -4.05 22.78 1.90
N ASP A 15 -4.80 23.86 1.75
CA ASP A 15 -5.63 24.11 0.57
C ASP A 15 -4.81 24.30 -0.70
N GLY A 16 -5.34 23.82 -1.82
CA GLY A 16 -4.79 24.01 -3.16
C GLY A 16 -3.65 23.06 -3.54
N VAL A 17 -3.23 22.16 -2.66
CA VAL A 17 -2.17 21.17 -2.95
C VAL A 17 -2.63 20.17 -4.00
N TYR A 18 -3.91 19.76 -3.98
CA TYR A 18 -4.48 18.89 -5.00
C TYR A 18 -4.32 19.48 -6.41
N GLU A 19 -4.65 20.75 -6.60
CA GLU A 19 -4.57 21.40 -7.92
C GLU A 19 -3.13 21.52 -8.42
N ILE A 20 -2.20 21.81 -7.50
CA ILE A 20 -0.76 21.83 -7.80
C ILE A 20 -0.28 20.44 -8.23
N ALA A 21 -0.67 19.40 -7.50
CA ALA A 21 -0.33 18.01 -7.83
C ALA A 21 -0.89 17.58 -9.18
N VAL A 22 -2.16 17.88 -9.47
CA VAL A 22 -2.78 17.59 -10.78
C VAL A 22 -2.07 18.33 -11.91
N LYS A 23 -1.71 19.60 -11.71
CA LYS A 23 -0.93 20.36 -12.69
C LYS A 23 0.45 19.73 -12.93
N ALA A 24 1.14 19.31 -11.88
CA ALA A 24 2.43 18.65 -11.98
C ALA A 24 2.35 17.30 -12.71
N ILE A 25 1.31 16.49 -12.42
CA ILE A 25 1.05 15.22 -13.13
C ILE A 25 0.86 15.48 -14.63
N LYS A 26 -0.01 16.44 -15.00
CA LYS A 26 -0.26 16.78 -16.41
C LYS A 26 1.00 17.23 -17.13
N GLU A 27 1.81 18.06 -16.49
CA GLU A 27 3.07 18.55 -17.08
C GLU A 27 4.10 17.42 -17.23
N ALA A 28 4.20 16.52 -16.25
CA ALA A 28 5.08 15.36 -16.32
C ALA A 28 4.68 14.41 -17.47
N LEU A 29 3.39 14.11 -17.59
CA LEU A 29 2.85 13.28 -18.67
C LEU A 29 3.09 13.91 -20.05
N LYS A 30 2.87 15.23 -20.17
CA LYS A 30 3.15 15.99 -21.40
C LYS A 30 4.62 15.90 -21.83
N ARG A 31 5.53 15.78 -20.87
CA ARG A 31 6.98 15.62 -21.11
C ARG A 31 7.39 14.16 -21.35
N GLY A 32 6.44 13.23 -21.42
CA GLY A 32 6.70 11.81 -21.65
C GLY A 32 7.16 11.02 -20.41
N HIS A 33 7.03 11.59 -19.21
CA HIS A 33 7.32 10.84 -17.99
C HIS A 33 6.21 9.84 -17.67
N ARG A 34 6.61 8.69 -17.14
CA ARG A 34 5.69 7.73 -16.53
C ARG A 34 5.31 8.24 -15.14
N VAL A 35 4.03 8.37 -14.88
CA VAL A 35 3.52 8.87 -13.59
C VAL A 35 2.66 7.83 -12.92
N THR A 36 2.94 7.56 -11.66
CA THR A 36 2.10 6.74 -10.79
C THR A 36 1.70 7.53 -9.56
N THR A 37 0.58 7.19 -8.93
CA THR A 37 0.15 7.79 -7.68
C THR A 37 0.29 6.84 -6.51
N ASN A 38 0.61 7.37 -5.34
CA ASN A 38 0.55 6.65 -4.08
C ASN A 38 -0.54 7.28 -3.21
N THR A 39 -1.38 6.44 -2.62
CA THR A 39 -2.57 6.84 -1.86
C THR A 39 -2.62 6.10 -0.53
N THR A 40 -2.71 6.83 0.56
CA THR A 40 -2.91 6.27 1.89
C THR A 40 -4.36 6.51 2.32
N LEU A 41 -5.06 5.46 2.73
CA LEU A 41 -6.44 5.51 3.18
C LEU A 41 -6.51 5.38 4.69
N PHE A 42 -7.28 6.25 5.33
CA PHE A 42 -7.51 6.29 6.77
C PHE A 42 -8.94 5.85 7.12
N ASP A 43 -9.29 5.84 8.39
CA ASP A 43 -10.55 5.27 8.87
C ASP A 43 -11.81 6.09 8.52
N ASP A 44 -11.64 7.34 8.12
CA ASP A 44 -12.67 8.24 7.60
C ASP A 44 -12.91 8.14 6.10
N ALA A 45 -12.10 7.31 5.38
CA ALA A 45 -12.19 7.19 3.94
C ALA A 45 -13.56 6.64 3.49
N ASN A 46 -14.25 7.39 2.63
CA ASN A 46 -15.51 6.96 2.01
C ASN A 46 -15.25 6.11 0.77
N PRO A 47 -15.71 4.84 0.70
CA PRO A 47 -15.43 3.94 -0.41
C PRO A 47 -15.84 4.49 -1.78
N ASP A 48 -17.01 5.14 -1.90
CA ASP A 48 -17.50 5.66 -3.18
C ASP A 48 -16.67 6.84 -3.65
N ARG A 49 -16.21 7.69 -2.73
CA ARG A 49 -15.34 8.81 -3.06
C ARG A 49 -13.94 8.34 -3.47
N VAL A 50 -13.42 7.31 -2.81
CA VAL A 50 -12.14 6.67 -3.22
C VAL A 50 -12.27 6.06 -4.62
N ARG A 51 -13.36 5.38 -4.93
CA ARG A 51 -13.63 4.83 -6.26
C ARG A 51 -13.69 5.93 -7.32
N LYS A 52 -14.34 7.06 -7.01
CA LYS A 52 -14.36 8.24 -7.89
C LYS A 52 -12.97 8.82 -8.09
N PHE A 53 -12.17 8.91 -7.04
CA PHE A 53 -10.78 9.34 -7.11
C PHE A 53 -9.95 8.44 -8.05
N PHE A 54 -10.12 7.11 -7.98
CA PHE A 54 -9.44 6.20 -8.90
C PHE A 54 -9.84 6.45 -10.37
N ASP A 55 -11.12 6.74 -10.60
CA ASP A 55 -11.58 7.15 -11.95
C ASP A 55 -10.86 8.41 -12.41
N GLU A 56 -10.77 9.44 -11.57
CA GLU A 56 -10.10 10.70 -11.91
C GLU A 56 -8.59 10.50 -12.19
N MET A 57 -7.92 9.63 -11.44
CA MET A 57 -6.51 9.32 -11.70
C MET A 57 -6.32 8.61 -13.05
N MET A 58 -7.19 7.67 -13.40
CA MET A 58 -7.15 7.04 -14.72
C MET A 58 -7.47 8.03 -15.84
N ASP A 59 -8.41 8.95 -15.63
CA ASP A 59 -8.77 10.01 -16.60
C ASP A 59 -7.61 11.03 -16.78
N LEU A 60 -6.81 11.26 -15.75
CA LEU A 60 -5.58 12.07 -15.86
C LEU A 60 -4.51 11.37 -16.69
N GLY A 61 -4.58 10.06 -16.88
CA GLY A 61 -3.61 9.28 -17.65
C GLY A 61 -2.43 8.77 -16.84
N VAL A 62 -2.54 8.66 -15.51
CA VAL A 62 -1.48 8.01 -14.71
C VAL A 62 -1.38 6.54 -15.09
N GLU A 63 -0.15 6.01 -15.07
CA GLU A 63 0.13 4.63 -15.51
C GLU A 63 -0.41 3.60 -14.53
N GLY A 64 -0.45 3.93 -13.25
CA GLY A 64 -0.96 3.07 -12.21
C GLY A 64 -1.06 3.77 -10.86
N MET A 65 -1.74 3.11 -9.94
CA MET A 65 -1.97 3.58 -8.59
C MET A 65 -1.37 2.59 -7.59
N MET A 66 -0.86 3.10 -6.49
CA MET A 66 -0.47 2.35 -5.32
C MET A 66 -1.39 2.75 -4.17
N ILE A 67 -1.96 1.80 -3.46
CA ILE A 67 -2.92 2.05 -2.39
C ILE A 67 -2.49 1.33 -1.11
N SER A 68 -2.59 1.99 0.02
CA SER A 68 -2.18 1.44 1.30
C SER A 68 -3.12 1.86 2.42
N PRO A 69 -3.37 1.01 3.42
CA PRO A 69 -3.99 1.44 4.65
C PRO A 69 -3.03 2.36 5.42
N GLY A 70 -3.56 3.42 6.00
CA GLY A 70 -2.87 4.22 7.00
C GLY A 70 -2.65 3.37 8.25
N TYR A 71 -1.38 3.03 8.51
CA TYR A 71 -0.99 2.19 9.62
C TYR A 71 -0.25 3.01 10.68
N SER A 72 -0.59 2.78 11.95
CA SER A 72 0.03 3.46 13.06
C SER A 72 1.53 3.14 13.16
N TYR A 73 2.35 4.15 13.25
CA TYR A 73 3.75 4.03 13.58
C TYR A 73 4.02 4.77 14.90
N GLN A 74 4.96 4.24 15.67
CA GLN A 74 5.14 4.59 17.07
C GLN A 74 5.29 6.10 17.35
N LYS A 75 5.83 6.86 16.40
CA LYS A 75 6.08 8.30 16.55
C LYS A 75 4.99 9.21 15.98
N ALA A 76 3.90 8.66 15.44
CA ALA A 76 2.82 9.49 14.96
C ALA A 76 2.12 10.19 16.13
N PRO A 77 1.92 11.51 16.08
CA PRO A 77 1.28 12.26 17.17
C PRO A 77 -0.19 11.89 17.34
N ASP A 78 -0.89 11.59 16.24
CA ASP A 78 -2.27 11.10 16.23
C ASP A 78 -2.29 9.61 15.88
N GLN A 79 -2.95 8.81 16.73
CA GLN A 79 -3.09 7.38 16.58
C GLN A 79 -4.54 6.95 16.25
N GLN A 80 -5.49 7.90 16.21
CA GLN A 80 -6.92 7.59 16.17
C GLN A 80 -7.40 7.20 14.77
N HIS A 81 -6.83 7.81 13.73
CA HIS A 81 -7.28 7.67 12.34
C HIS A 81 -6.65 6.51 11.58
N PHE A 82 -5.75 5.78 12.21
CA PHE A 82 -5.13 4.62 11.58
C PHE A 82 -6.07 3.42 11.45
N LEU A 83 -5.98 2.75 10.31
CA LEU A 83 -6.78 1.56 10.03
C LEU A 83 -6.22 0.34 10.78
N LYS A 84 -7.09 -0.31 11.55
CA LYS A 84 -6.85 -1.65 12.09
C LYS A 84 -7.26 -2.71 11.08
N LYS A 85 -6.75 -3.93 11.22
CA LYS A 85 -6.93 -5.06 10.29
C LYS A 85 -8.38 -5.29 9.86
N ALA A 86 -9.31 -5.32 10.81
CA ALA A 86 -10.73 -5.53 10.51
C ALA A 86 -11.34 -4.39 9.67
N LYS A 87 -11.06 -3.13 10.04
CA LYS A 87 -11.52 -1.96 9.29
C LYS A 87 -10.86 -1.87 7.91
N THR A 88 -9.57 -2.23 7.81
CA THR A 88 -8.86 -2.30 6.52
C THR A 88 -9.57 -3.26 5.57
N ARG A 89 -9.87 -4.47 6.02
CA ARG A 89 -10.53 -5.49 5.20
C ARG A 89 -11.92 -5.05 4.74
N ASP A 90 -12.70 -4.46 5.62
CA ASP A 90 -14.03 -3.95 5.29
C ASP A 90 -13.95 -2.82 4.25
N LEU A 91 -13.09 -1.82 4.49
CA LEU A 91 -12.90 -0.68 3.59
C LEU A 91 -12.44 -1.13 2.21
N PHE A 92 -11.35 -1.91 2.14
CA PHE A 92 -10.79 -2.35 0.86
C PHE A 92 -11.71 -3.33 0.13
N SER A 93 -12.48 -4.16 0.85
CA SER A 93 -13.52 -4.99 0.24
C SER A 93 -14.60 -4.13 -0.43
N LYS A 94 -15.09 -3.08 0.22
CA LYS A 94 -16.08 -2.15 -0.36
C LYS A 94 -15.53 -1.43 -1.59
N ILE A 95 -14.27 -0.99 -1.55
CA ILE A 95 -13.63 -0.28 -2.67
C ILE A 95 -13.38 -1.22 -3.86
N LEU A 96 -12.83 -2.41 -3.62
CA LEU A 96 -12.27 -3.29 -4.65
C LEU A 96 -13.15 -4.49 -5.02
N SER A 97 -14.33 -4.70 -4.38
CA SER A 97 -15.22 -5.84 -4.70
C SER A 97 -15.73 -5.84 -6.14
N ARG A 98 -15.86 -4.67 -6.73
CA ARG A 98 -16.27 -4.47 -8.14
C ARG A 98 -15.29 -3.50 -8.82
N PRO A 99 -14.06 -3.93 -9.09
CA PRO A 99 -13.06 -3.06 -9.70
C PRO A 99 -13.48 -2.75 -11.15
N LYS A 100 -13.19 -1.53 -11.60
CA LYS A 100 -13.37 -1.19 -13.02
C LYS A 100 -12.16 -1.69 -13.82
N ALA A 101 -12.38 -2.24 -15.00
CA ALA A 101 -11.32 -2.79 -15.87
C ALA A 101 -10.22 -1.75 -16.21
N ARG A 102 -10.56 -0.45 -16.21
CA ARG A 102 -9.61 0.63 -16.47
C ARG A 102 -8.67 0.96 -15.29
N TRP A 103 -8.98 0.51 -14.06
CA TRP A 103 -8.14 0.78 -12.92
C TRP A 103 -6.87 -0.07 -12.97
N LYS A 104 -5.75 0.58 -12.91
CA LYS A 104 -4.43 -0.06 -12.90
C LYS A 104 -3.77 0.17 -11.55
N PHE A 105 -3.42 -0.93 -10.90
CA PHE A 105 -2.67 -0.90 -9.66
C PHE A 105 -1.26 -1.44 -9.88
N ASN A 106 -0.28 -0.81 -9.24
CA ASN A 106 1.13 -1.25 -9.33
C ASN A 106 1.43 -2.42 -8.38
N GLN A 107 0.50 -2.72 -7.49
CA GLN A 107 0.61 -3.79 -6.52
C GLN A 107 0.18 -5.13 -7.10
N SER A 108 0.70 -6.22 -6.53
CA SER A 108 0.26 -7.57 -6.87
C SER A 108 -1.25 -7.73 -6.65
N PRO A 109 -1.99 -8.34 -7.60
CA PRO A 109 -3.40 -8.66 -7.40
C PRO A 109 -3.65 -9.49 -6.14
N LEU A 110 -2.70 -10.33 -5.74
CA LEU A 110 -2.81 -11.14 -4.52
C LEU A 110 -2.64 -10.30 -3.25
N PHE A 111 -1.86 -9.22 -3.30
CA PHE A 111 -1.81 -8.27 -2.19
C PHE A 111 -3.12 -7.49 -2.05
N LEU A 112 -3.76 -7.13 -3.15
CA LEU A 112 -5.09 -6.53 -3.11
C LEU A 112 -6.15 -7.51 -2.55
N ASP A 113 -6.07 -8.81 -2.91
CA ASP A 113 -6.90 -9.86 -2.29
C ASP A 113 -6.63 -9.99 -0.77
N PHE A 114 -5.39 -9.82 -0.32
CA PHE A 114 -5.04 -9.78 1.10
C PHE A 114 -5.66 -8.56 1.82
N LEU A 115 -5.59 -7.37 1.22
CA LEU A 115 -6.21 -6.17 1.79
C LEU A 115 -7.73 -6.32 1.92
N MET A 116 -8.38 -7.04 0.99
CA MET A 116 -9.81 -7.36 1.05
C MET A 116 -10.16 -8.50 2.02
N GLY A 117 -9.19 -9.13 2.66
CA GLY A 117 -9.42 -10.29 3.53
C GLY A 117 -9.71 -11.59 2.79
N LYS A 118 -9.48 -11.68 1.47
CA LYS A 118 -9.66 -12.91 0.68
C LYS A 118 -8.47 -13.85 0.76
N LYS A 119 -7.34 -13.38 1.23
CA LYS A 119 -6.12 -14.15 1.51
C LYS A 119 -5.50 -13.75 2.83
N GLU A 120 -4.74 -14.67 3.41
CA GLU A 120 -3.91 -14.43 4.58
C GLU A 120 -2.44 -14.61 4.20
N TYR A 121 -1.60 -13.71 4.70
CA TYR A 121 -0.16 -13.78 4.52
C TYR A 121 0.55 -13.58 5.84
N GLN A 122 1.74 -14.16 5.96
CA GLN A 122 2.73 -13.79 6.96
C GLN A 122 3.57 -12.63 6.40
N CYS A 123 3.92 -11.71 7.26
CA CYS A 123 4.82 -10.62 6.89
C CYS A 123 6.21 -11.15 6.55
N THR A 124 6.82 -10.61 5.50
CA THR A 124 8.22 -10.84 5.13
C THR A 124 9.00 -9.53 5.37
N PRO A 125 9.40 -9.23 6.64
CA PRO A 125 9.96 -7.91 6.99
C PRO A 125 11.22 -7.56 6.21
N TRP A 126 12.02 -8.55 5.85
CA TRP A 126 13.23 -8.40 5.01
C TRP A 126 12.95 -8.20 3.52
N GLY A 127 11.69 -8.30 3.08
CA GLY A 127 11.30 -8.19 1.67
C GLY A 127 11.40 -6.77 1.11
N ASN A 128 11.41 -5.76 1.98
CA ASN A 128 11.57 -4.35 1.59
C ASN A 128 12.45 -3.61 2.61
N PRO A 129 13.76 -3.89 2.63
CA PRO A 129 14.68 -3.24 3.57
C PRO A 129 14.79 -1.74 3.26
N THR A 130 14.78 -0.94 4.30
CA THR A 130 14.77 0.53 4.19
C THR A 130 16.04 1.11 4.76
N TYR A 131 16.66 2.04 4.02
CA TYR A 131 17.85 2.78 4.42
C TYR A 131 17.55 4.28 4.55
N ASN A 132 18.07 4.91 5.59
CA ASN A 132 17.99 6.35 5.77
C ASN A 132 19.33 6.92 6.25
N VAL A 133 19.36 8.18 6.65
CA VAL A 133 20.59 8.87 7.10
C VAL A 133 21.27 8.23 8.33
N PHE A 134 20.56 7.39 9.08
CA PHE A 134 21.08 6.68 10.24
C PHE A 134 21.54 5.25 9.92
N GLY A 135 21.19 4.72 8.75
CA GLY A 135 21.52 3.36 8.32
C GLY A 135 20.31 2.52 7.92
N TRP A 136 20.48 1.21 7.89
CA TRP A 136 19.45 0.23 7.61
C TRP A 136 18.51 0.07 8.80
N GLN A 137 17.20 0.32 8.60
CA GLN A 137 16.21 0.27 9.68
C GLN A 137 15.86 -1.17 10.08
N LYS A 138 15.86 -1.44 11.40
CA LYS A 138 15.51 -2.75 11.98
C LYS A 138 14.12 -2.69 12.62
N PRO A 139 13.31 -3.75 12.51
CA PRO A 139 13.31 -4.79 11.47
C PRO A 139 12.70 -4.22 10.19
N CYS A 140 11.95 -3.12 10.29
CA CYS A 140 11.30 -2.40 9.21
C CYS A 140 11.14 -0.92 9.60
N TYR A 141 10.76 -0.08 8.64
CA TYR A 141 10.62 1.36 8.87
C TYR A 141 9.48 1.75 9.82
N LEU A 142 8.50 0.87 10.04
CA LEU A 142 7.38 1.15 10.95
C LEU A 142 7.77 1.00 12.41
N LEU A 143 8.49 -0.05 12.76
CA LEU A 143 8.88 -0.34 14.15
C LEU A 143 10.08 0.48 14.60
N GLN A 144 11.04 0.72 13.73
CA GLN A 144 12.23 1.55 14.01
C GLN A 144 12.96 1.18 15.32
N GLU A 145 13.19 -0.10 15.53
CA GLU A 145 13.82 -0.62 16.78
C GLU A 145 15.35 -0.53 16.76
N GLY A 146 15.92 0.07 15.72
CA GLY A 146 17.34 0.34 15.59
C GLY A 146 17.81 0.43 14.16
N TYR A 147 19.13 0.52 13.99
CA TYR A 147 19.79 0.66 12.70
C TYR A 147 20.99 -0.28 12.61
N ALA A 148 21.22 -0.79 11.41
CA ALA A 148 22.46 -1.48 11.06
C ALA A 148 23.27 -0.61 10.09
N LYS A 149 24.60 -0.66 10.21
CA LYS A 149 25.51 0.12 9.35
C LYS A 149 25.62 -0.45 7.95
N THR A 150 25.51 -1.78 7.82
CA THR A 150 25.60 -2.49 6.55
C THR A 150 24.37 -3.38 6.34
N PHE A 151 24.07 -3.69 5.07
CA PHE A 151 23.01 -4.65 4.75
C PHE A 151 23.28 -6.03 5.35
N ARG A 152 24.55 -6.47 5.35
CA ARG A 152 24.94 -7.73 5.98
C ARG A 152 24.59 -7.73 7.47
N GLU A 153 24.97 -6.69 8.20
CA GLU A 153 24.64 -6.54 9.60
C GLU A 153 23.11 -6.55 9.83
N LEU A 154 22.34 -5.85 8.97
CA LEU A 154 20.88 -5.92 9.03
C LEU A 154 20.37 -7.37 8.97
N MET A 155 20.87 -8.14 8.00
CA MET A 155 20.41 -9.52 7.78
C MET A 155 20.85 -10.49 8.87
N GLU A 156 22.08 -10.35 9.37
CA GLU A 156 22.68 -11.28 10.32
C GLU A 156 22.31 -10.98 11.78
N THR A 157 22.00 -9.72 12.12
CA THR A 157 21.76 -9.31 13.53
C THR A 157 20.31 -9.00 13.85
N THR A 158 19.40 -9.15 12.92
CA THR A 158 17.96 -8.97 13.16
C THR A 158 17.31 -10.34 13.38
N GLU A 159 16.65 -10.50 14.54
CA GLU A 159 15.92 -11.72 14.90
C GLU A 159 14.58 -11.79 14.13
N TRP A 160 14.67 -12.06 12.82
CA TRP A 160 13.54 -12.01 11.89
C TRP A 160 12.34 -12.87 12.30
N GLN A 161 12.60 -13.99 13.00
CA GLN A 161 11.57 -14.91 13.49
C GLN A 161 10.64 -14.28 14.54
N ASP A 162 11.08 -13.19 15.19
CA ASP A 162 10.31 -12.51 16.24
C ASP A 162 9.32 -11.47 15.70
N TYR A 163 9.31 -11.28 14.38
CA TYR A 163 8.47 -10.27 13.72
C TYR A 163 7.39 -10.88 12.85
N GLY A 164 6.27 -10.18 12.78
CA GLY A 164 5.08 -10.58 12.03
C GLY A 164 3.82 -10.57 12.89
N THR A 165 2.65 -10.65 12.26
CA THR A 165 1.34 -10.47 12.90
C THR A 165 1.00 -11.48 13.99
N SER A 166 1.58 -12.67 13.95
CA SER A 166 1.34 -13.73 14.95
C SER A 166 2.48 -13.87 15.97
N LYS A 167 3.52 -13.04 15.88
CA LYS A 167 4.73 -13.19 16.66
C LYS A 167 5.07 -11.95 17.50
N ASN A 168 4.67 -10.78 17.02
CA ASN A 168 4.96 -9.51 17.69
C ASN A 168 3.67 -8.69 17.80
N GLU A 169 3.34 -8.26 19.02
CA GLU A 169 2.12 -7.47 19.28
C GLU A 169 2.09 -6.17 18.48
N LYS A 170 3.23 -5.53 18.29
CA LYS A 170 3.33 -4.31 17.46
C LYS A 170 3.02 -4.56 15.98
N CYS A 171 3.08 -5.82 15.54
CA CYS A 171 2.77 -6.21 14.16
C CYS A 171 1.31 -6.68 13.98
N ALA A 172 0.55 -6.87 15.08
CA ALA A 172 -0.75 -7.57 15.08
C ALA A 172 -1.76 -6.99 14.09
N GLU A 173 -1.82 -5.68 13.98
CA GLU A 173 -2.76 -4.98 13.10
C GLU A 173 -2.18 -4.58 11.74
N CYS A 174 -0.90 -4.92 11.47
CA CYS A 174 -0.20 -4.48 10.26
C CYS A 174 -0.73 -5.18 9.01
N MET A 175 -1.01 -4.39 7.98
CA MET A 175 -1.37 -4.84 6.62
C MET A 175 -0.62 -4.03 5.55
N VAL A 176 0.51 -3.43 5.88
CA VAL A 176 1.23 -2.52 4.99
C VAL A 176 2.05 -3.29 3.96
N HIS A 177 2.13 -2.74 2.76
CA HIS A 177 2.75 -3.36 1.58
C HIS A 177 4.21 -3.82 1.80
N CYS A 178 4.98 -3.13 2.65
CA CYS A 178 6.42 -3.37 2.81
C CYS A 178 6.79 -4.85 3.11
N GLY A 179 5.96 -5.57 3.86
CA GLY A 179 6.21 -6.99 4.13
C GLY A 179 5.23 -7.93 3.41
N TYR A 180 4.01 -7.48 3.18
CA TYR A 180 2.95 -8.32 2.61
C TYR A 180 2.94 -8.35 1.08
N GLU A 181 3.40 -7.29 0.42
CA GLU A 181 3.60 -7.31 -1.04
C GLU A 181 4.66 -8.35 -1.43
N ALA A 182 5.78 -8.41 -0.68
CA ALA A 182 6.80 -9.42 -0.91
C ALA A 182 6.26 -10.85 -0.73
N SER A 183 5.40 -11.08 0.28
CA SER A 183 4.72 -12.36 0.49
C SER A 183 3.76 -12.71 -0.66
N ALA A 184 3.00 -11.73 -1.15
CA ALA A 184 2.08 -11.91 -2.28
C ALA A 184 2.82 -12.20 -3.59
N VAL A 185 3.95 -11.54 -3.84
CA VAL A 185 4.82 -11.81 -5.00
C VAL A 185 5.41 -13.20 -4.90
N SER A 186 5.89 -13.60 -3.71
CA SER A 186 6.39 -14.95 -3.47
C SER A 186 5.32 -16.03 -3.73
N ASP A 187 4.07 -15.81 -3.29
CA ASP A 187 2.94 -16.72 -3.58
C ASP A 187 2.65 -16.78 -5.09
N THR A 188 2.66 -15.64 -5.78
CA THR A 188 2.44 -15.59 -7.24
C THR A 188 3.39 -16.49 -8.01
N PHE A 189 4.67 -16.49 -7.67
CA PHE A 189 5.69 -17.25 -8.41
C PHE A 189 6.08 -18.57 -7.75
N GLY A 190 5.75 -18.75 -6.48
CA GLY A 190 6.08 -19.94 -5.70
C GLY A 190 5.01 -21.03 -5.74
N THR A 191 3.77 -20.73 -6.18
CA THR A 191 2.68 -21.71 -6.22
C THR A 191 1.90 -21.66 -7.53
N VAL A 192 1.49 -22.84 -8.04
CA VAL A 192 0.63 -22.93 -9.24
C VAL A 192 -0.70 -22.20 -9.02
N ALA A 193 -1.27 -22.33 -7.83
CA ALA A 193 -2.53 -21.66 -7.49
C ALA A 193 -2.39 -20.13 -7.44
N GLY A 194 -1.31 -19.62 -6.87
CA GLY A 194 -0.99 -18.18 -6.84
C GLY A 194 -0.79 -17.62 -8.25
N PHE A 195 -0.02 -18.32 -9.07
CA PHE A 195 0.18 -17.93 -10.48
C PHE A 195 -1.14 -17.90 -11.27
N ALA A 196 -1.93 -18.98 -11.21
CA ALA A 196 -3.21 -19.08 -11.90
C ALA A 196 -4.20 -17.98 -11.43
N ARG A 197 -4.23 -17.72 -10.12
CA ARG A 197 -5.06 -16.63 -9.55
C ARG A 197 -4.61 -15.26 -10.04
N THR A 198 -3.32 -14.98 -10.02
CA THR A 198 -2.75 -13.71 -10.53
C THR A 198 -3.06 -13.53 -12.01
N ALA A 199 -2.82 -14.56 -12.84
CA ALA A 199 -3.15 -14.54 -14.27
C ALA A 199 -4.65 -14.27 -14.50
N LYS A 200 -5.51 -14.94 -13.75
CA LYS A 200 -6.96 -14.70 -13.80
C LYS A 200 -7.33 -13.25 -13.48
N LEU A 201 -6.79 -12.69 -12.40
CA LEU A 201 -7.09 -11.32 -11.96
C LEU A 201 -6.52 -10.25 -12.91
N THR A 202 -5.42 -10.57 -13.62
CA THR A 202 -4.76 -9.65 -14.54
C THR A 202 -5.37 -9.69 -15.94
N LEU A 203 -5.70 -10.88 -16.44
CA LEU A 203 -6.10 -11.10 -17.84
C LEU A 203 -7.61 -11.10 -18.06
N LEU A 204 -8.39 -11.50 -17.04
CA LEU A 204 -9.83 -11.50 -17.14
C LEU A 204 -10.36 -10.19 -16.53
N PRO A 205 -10.89 -9.27 -17.35
CA PRO A 205 -11.61 -8.12 -16.81
C PRO A 205 -12.75 -8.66 -15.96
N THR A 206 -12.77 -8.28 -14.68
CA THR A 206 -13.88 -8.60 -13.80
C THR A 206 -15.16 -8.13 -14.51
N SER A 207 -16.01 -9.08 -14.83
CA SER A 207 -17.27 -8.87 -15.56
C SER A 207 -18.02 -7.64 -15.08
N ARG A 208 -18.48 -6.91 -16.05
CA ARG A 208 -19.36 -5.75 -16.04
C ARG A 208 -20.45 -5.79 -14.98
#